data_e3e2ed8e2a67e52da1ce6392b1f09993
#
_entry.id   e3e2ed8e2a67e52da1ce6392b1f09993
#
_cell.length_a   1.000
_cell.length_b   1.000
_cell.length_c   1.000
_cell.angle_alpha   90.00
_cell.angle_beta   90.00
_cell.angle_gamma   90.00
#
_symmetry.space_group_name_H-M   'P 1'
#
loop_
_entity.id
_entity.type
_entity.pdbx_description
1 polymer ?
#
loop_
_entity_poly.entity_id
_entity_poly.type
_entity_poly.pdbx_seq_one_letter_code
_entity_poly.pdbx_strand_id
1 'polypeptide(L)'
;MSETLQSVGIDLGTSTTQLIHSRLTPENTAPAFTVPRMEISKREILYRSPIHFTPLLNADTLDAAAIGDLIAREYDRAGIRPEEIQTGAVIITGETARKENARAVLAAISHLAGTFVVATAGPALESVLAARGAGADVYAREHGKWVLHLDIGGGTTNLARIDPQGKIVETGCLNVGGRLVKLDPQGTVTYVSPVLKGFPAPRVGERATPETLSPLLDRLVAVLEEAVGLSPPTALLLGQITDKTVKTDPMPEVLSFSGGVAALLEQEEPWLAYGDLGVLLAAKIRASKLMALPHILGR
;
A
#
# COMPACT_ATOMS: atom_id res chain seq x y z
N MET A 1 -14.25 -26.26 20.54
CA MET A 1 -14.05 -25.86 19.13
C MET A 1 -13.67 -24.40 19.18
N SER A 2 -12.54 -24.01 18.60
CA SER A 2 -12.19 -22.59 18.48
C SER A 2 -13.19 -21.93 17.53
N GLU A 3 -13.86 -20.90 18.00
CA GLU A 3 -14.79 -20.11 17.19
C GLU A 3 -13.99 -19.40 16.10
N THR A 4 -14.37 -19.58 14.83
CA THR A 4 -13.70 -18.89 13.71
C THR A 4 -14.61 -17.81 13.17
N LEU A 5 -14.05 -16.66 12.79
CA LEU A 5 -14.76 -15.52 12.25
C LEU A 5 -14.46 -15.38 10.75
N GLN A 6 -15.50 -15.20 9.95
CA GLN A 6 -15.35 -14.75 8.55
C GLN A 6 -15.17 -13.24 8.54
N SER A 7 -14.10 -12.79 7.87
CA SER A 7 -13.70 -11.39 7.84
C SER A 7 -13.46 -10.92 6.41
N VAL A 8 -13.92 -9.71 6.10
CA VAL A 8 -13.61 -9.05 4.82
C VAL A 8 -12.86 -7.74 5.09
N GLY A 9 -11.72 -7.57 4.43
CA GLY A 9 -10.98 -6.32 4.37
C GLY A 9 -11.13 -5.69 2.99
N ILE A 10 -11.45 -4.40 2.94
CA ILE A 10 -11.54 -3.63 1.70
C ILE A 10 -10.59 -2.43 1.83
N ASP A 11 -9.62 -2.37 0.95
CA ASP A 11 -8.73 -1.21 0.81
C ASP A 11 -9.18 -0.37 -0.39
N LEU A 12 -9.54 0.87 -0.11
CA LEU A 12 -9.88 1.90 -1.09
C LEU A 12 -8.73 2.90 -1.19
N GLY A 13 -7.70 2.54 -1.94
CA GLY A 13 -6.54 3.40 -2.17
C GLY A 13 -6.81 4.50 -3.19
N THR A 14 -5.88 5.44 -3.30
CA THR A 14 -5.92 6.57 -4.27
C THR A 14 -6.10 6.09 -5.70
N SER A 15 -5.53 4.95 -6.03
CA SER A 15 -5.45 4.44 -7.39
C SER A 15 -6.09 3.08 -7.54
N THR A 16 -6.08 2.28 -6.50
CA THR A 16 -6.45 0.87 -6.55
C THR A 16 -7.37 0.49 -5.39
N THR A 17 -8.25 -0.46 -5.67
CA THR A 17 -9.17 -1.07 -4.71
C THR A 17 -8.90 -2.57 -4.68
N GLN A 18 -8.80 -3.14 -3.50
CA GLN A 18 -8.65 -4.58 -3.31
C GLN A 18 -9.54 -5.08 -2.18
N LEU A 19 -10.05 -6.31 -2.35
CA LEU A 19 -10.85 -7.01 -1.35
C LEU A 19 -10.12 -8.30 -0.94
N ILE A 20 -10.09 -8.57 0.37
CA ILE A 20 -9.54 -9.80 0.94
C ILE A 20 -10.59 -10.42 1.85
N HIS A 21 -10.93 -11.69 1.59
CA HIS A 21 -11.73 -12.52 2.47
C HIS A 21 -10.83 -13.46 3.26
N SER A 22 -11.00 -13.51 4.57
CA SER A 22 -10.17 -14.32 5.46
C SER A 22 -10.99 -14.99 6.56
N ARG A 23 -10.46 -16.10 7.04
CA ARG A 23 -10.90 -16.78 8.26
C ARG A 23 -9.94 -16.42 9.40
N LEU A 24 -10.48 -15.89 10.48
CA LEU A 24 -9.73 -15.51 11.66
C LEU A 24 -10.06 -16.47 12.81
N THR A 25 -9.06 -16.90 13.56
CA THR A 25 -9.26 -17.71 14.76
C THR A 25 -8.83 -16.88 15.96
N PRO A 26 -9.78 -16.33 16.74
CA PRO A 26 -9.47 -15.65 17.98
C PRO A 26 -9.20 -16.66 19.10
N GLU A 27 -8.19 -16.39 19.91
CA GLU A 27 -7.85 -17.18 21.09
C GLU A 27 -7.63 -16.27 22.30
N ASN A 28 -8.01 -16.74 23.47
CA ASN A 28 -7.72 -16.03 24.70
C ASN A 28 -6.29 -16.36 25.16
N THR A 29 -5.40 -15.39 25.07
CA THR A 29 -3.98 -15.52 25.47
C THR A 29 -3.73 -15.12 26.92
N ALA A 30 -4.77 -14.71 27.66
CA ALA A 30 -4.63 -14.34 29.05
C ALA A 30 -4.39 -15.56 29.96
N PRO A 31 -3.50 -15.45 30.99
CA PRO A 31 -3.38 -16.47 32.01
C PRO A 31 -4.73 -16.73 32.74
N ALA A 32 -4.88 -17.93 33.28
CA ALA A 32 -6.05 -18.27 34.09
C ALA A 32 -6.24 -17.24 35.23
N PHE A 33 -7.49 -16.86 35.49
CA PHE A 33 -7.89 -15.88 36.52
C PHE A 33 -7.54 -14.41 36.25
N THR A 34 -7.19 -14.06 35.00
CA THR A 34 -7.01 -12.65 34.56
C THR A 34 -8.10 -12.23 33.59
N VAL A 35 -8.20 -10.93 33.31
CA VAL A 35 -9.12 -10.42 32.30
C VAL A 35 -8.81 -11.06 30.94
N PRO A 36 -9.79 -11.63 30.23
CA PRO A 36 -9.59 -12.25 28.92
C PRO A 36 -8.91 -11.30 27.93
N ARG A 37 -7.88 -11.77 27.28
CA ARG A 37 -7.18 -11.05 26.20
C ARG A 37 -7.31 -11.86 24.92
N MET A 38 -8.22 -11.41 24.05
CA MET A 38 -8.44 -12.07 22.76
C MET A 38 -7.41 -11.60 21.75
N GLU A 39 -6.70 -12.54 21.14
CA GLU A 39 -5.75 -12.30 20.04
C GLU A 39 -6.10 -13.19 18.86
N ILE A 40 -5.79 -12.74 17.65
CA ILE A 40 -5.96 -13.55 16.44
C ILE A 40 -4.74 -14.48 16.32
N SER A 41 -4.93 -15.75 16.68
CA SER A 41 -3.88 -16.78 16.65
C SER A 41 -3.63 -17.32 15.24
N LYS A 42 -4.65 -17.35 14.39
CA LYS A 42 -4.54 -17.81 13.01
C LYS A 42 -5.30 -16.91 12.05
N ARG A 43 -4.67 -16.61 10.93
CA ARG A 43 -5.26 -15.90 9.78
C ARG A 43 -5.10 -16.77 8.55
N GLU A 44 -6.19 -17.04 7.86
CA GLU A 44 -6.23 -17.81 6.64
C GLU A 44 -6.92 -16.98 5.57
N ILE A 45 -6.19 -16.64 4.50
CA ILE A 45 -6.76 -15.91 3.35
C ILE A 45 -7.51 -16.94 2.51
N LEU A 46 -8.82 -16.76 2.38
CA LEU A 46 -9.69 -17.61 1.60
C LEU A 46 -9.84 -17.12 0.16
N TYR A 47 -9.83 -15.79 -0.02
CA TYR A 47 -9.91 -15.13 -1.31
C TYR A 47 -9.19 -13.79 -1.28
N ARG A 48 -8.51 -13.49 -2.38
CA ARG A 48 -7.93 -12.17 -2.65
C ARG A 48 -8.38 -11.74 -4.03
N SER A 49 -9.06 -10.60 -4.13
CA SER A 49 -9.47 -10.06 -5.42
C SER A 49 -8.26 -9.67 -6.27
N PRO A 50 -8.41 -9.60 -7.59
CA PRO A 50 -7.52 -8.80 -8.42
C PRO A 50 -7.44 -7.37 -7.89
N ILE A 51 -6.36 -6.67 -8.24
CA ILE A 51 -6.24 -5.24 -7.97
C ILE A 51 -7.08 -4.50 -9.02
N HIS A 52 -8.11 -3.80 -8.57
CA HIS A 52 -8.97 -2.98 -9.42
C HIS A 52 -8.55 -1.52 -9.37
N PHE A 53 -8.84 -0.76 -10.41
CA PHE A 53 -8.75 0.69 -10.33
C PHE A 53 -9.88 1.22 -9.46
N THR A 54 -9.56 2.15 -8.55
CA THR A 54 -10.57 2.83 -7.74
C THR A 54 -11.47 3.66 -8.66
N PRO A 55 -12.78 3.36 -8.74
CA PRO A 55 -13.70 4.10 -9.59
C PRO A 55 -13.84 5.56 -9.14
N LEU A 56 -13.70 6.50 -10.07
CA LEU A 56 -13.80 7.92 -9.83
C LEU A 56 -14.79 8.54 -10.80
N LEU A 57 -15.64 9.47 -10.32
CA LEU A 57 -16.46 10.34 -11.17
C LEU A 57 -15.61 11.45 -11.78
N ASN A 58 -14.66 11.99 -11.01
CA ASN A 58 -13.67 13.00 -11.41
C ASN A 58 -12.44 12.94 -10.48
N ALA A 59 -11.50 13.88 -10.61
CA ALA A 59 -10.28 13.92 -9.82
C ALA A 59 -10.53 13.93 -8.30
N ASP A 60 -11.64 14.53 -7.83
CA ASP A 60 -11.90 14.81 -6.43
C ASP A 60 -13.09 14.02 -5.85
N THR A 61 -13.75 13.18 -6.65
CA THR A 61 -14.99 12.49 -6.25
C THR A 61 -14.92 11.01 -6.61
N LEU A 62 -15.16 10.15 -5.61
CA LEU A 62 -15.29 8.71 -5.79
C LEU A 62 -16.63 8.36 -6.44
N ASP A 63 -16.66 7.37 -7.31
CA ASP A 63 -17.90 6.78 -7.83
C ASP A 63 -18.41 5.71 -6.87
N ALA A 64 -19.29 6.12 -5.96
CA ALA A 64 -19.85 5.24 -4.93
C ALA A 64 -20.63 4.06 -5.51
N ALA A 65 -21.37 4.28 -6.62
CA ALA A 65 -22.14 3.22 -7.27
C ALA A 65 -21.22 2.19 -7.92
N ALA A 66 -20.25 2.64 -8.71
CA ALA A 66 -19.28 1.74 -9.35
C ALA A 66 -18.41 0.99 -8.34
N ILE A 67 -18.07 1.61 -7.18
CA ILE A 67 -17.35 0.94 -6.07
C ILE A 67 -18.25 -0.14 -5.46
N GLY A 68 -19.54 0.16 -5.20
CA GLY A 68 -20.48 -0.83 -4.68
C GLY A 68 -20.64 -2.02 -5.62
N ASP A 69 -20.81 -1.78 -6.93
CA ASP A 69 -20.91 -2.83 -7.95
C ASP A 69 -19.62 -3.67 -8.05
N LEU A 70 -18.45 -3.02 -7.89
CA LEU A 70 -17.17 -3.72 -7.90
C LEU A 70 -17.10 -4.68 -6.72
N ILE A 71 -17.43 -4.22 -5.52
CA ILE A 71 -17.40 -5.04 -4.31
C ILE A 71 -18.40 -6.19 -4.42
N ALA A 72 -19.63 -5.94 -4.88
CA ALA A 72 -20.64 -6.97 -5.08
C ALA A 72 -20.15 -8.07 -6.03
N ARG A 73 -19.55 -7.71 -7.17
CA ARG A 73 -18.94 -8.68 -8.09
C ARG A 73 -17.83 -9.51 -7.45
N GLU A 74 -17.01 -8.90 -6.58
CA GLU A 74 -15.96 -9.65 -5.89
C GLU A 74 -16.51 -10.59 -4.82
N TYR A 75 -17.62 -10.24 -4.16
CA TYR A 75 -18.36 -11.14 -3.29
C TYR A 75 -18.88 -12.36 -4.06
N ASP A 76 -19.53 -12.14 -5.21
CA ASP A 76 -20.02 -13.22 -6.06
C ASP A 76 -18.89 -14.15 -6.53
N ARG A 77 -17.75 -13.58 -6.96
CA ARG A 77 -16.58 -14.35 -7.39
C ARG A 77 -15.96 -15.21 -6.28
N ALA A 78 -15.96 -14.66 -5.08
CA ALA A 78 -15.44 -15.32 -3.89
C ALA A 78 -16.44 -16.32 -3.27
N GLY A 79 -17.69 -16.34 -3.74
CA GLY A 79 -18.77 -17.11 -3.14
C GLY A 79 -19.12 -16.66 -1.73
N ILE A 80 -18.95 -15.37 -1.44
CA ILE A 80 -19.22 -14.78 -0.13
C ILE A 80 -20.67 -14.32 -0.07
N ARG A 81 -21.37 -14.75 0.97
CA ARG A 81 -22.67 -14.17 1.32
C ARG A 81 -22.48 -13.10 2.41
N PRO A 82 -22.95 -11.87 2.19
CA PRO A 82 -22.77 -10.78 3.16
C PRO A 82 -23.18 -11.16 4.59
N GLU A 83 -24.21 -11.97 4.73
CA GLU A 83 -24.75 -12.43 6.03
C GLU A 83 -23.80 -13.37 6.77
N GLU A 84 -22.81 -13.96 6.09
CA GLU A 84 -21.81 -14.84 6.69
C GLU A 84 -20.61 -14.07 7.23
N ILE A 85 -20.48 -12.79 6.88
CA ILE A 85 -19.37 -11.95 7.33
C ILE A 85 -19.69 -11.42 8.73
N GLN A 86 -18.88 -11.83 9.69
CA GLN A 86 -19.06 -11.47 11.11
C GLN A 86 -18.25 -10.23 11.48
N THR A 87 -17.14 -9.98 10.78
CA THR A 87 -16.29 -8.81 11.04
C THR A 87 -15.59 -8.35 9.77
N GLY A 88 -15.13 -7.11 9.77
CA GLY A 88 -14.36 -6.60 8.64
C GLY A 88 -13.83 -5.19 8.86
N ALA A 89 -13.10 -4.71 7.89
CA ALA A 89 -12.63 -3.34 7.86
C ALA A 89 -12.69 -2.78 6.44
N VAL A 90 -13.14 -1.55 6.32
CA VAL A 90 -12.95 -0.73 5.12
C VAL A 90 -11.94 0.36 5.47
N ILE A 91 -10.86 0.40 4.74
CA ILE A 91 -9.82 1.40 4.93
C ILE A 91 -9.78 2.26 3.68
N ILE A 92 -9.86 3.58 3.86
CA ILE A 92 -9.59 4.54 2.79
C ILE A 92 -8.20 5.11 3.03
N THR A 93 -7.33 4.99 2.02
CA THR A 93 -5.92 5.36 2.11
C THR A 93 -5.55 6.47 1.14
N GLY A 94 -4.43 7.15 1.43
CA GLY A 94 -3.85 8.17 0.57
C GLY A 94 -4.75 9.38 0.33
N GLU A 95 -4.67 9.96 -0.87
CA GLU A 95 -5.48 11.12 -1.27
C GLU A 95 -6.98 10.82 -1.34
N THR A 96 -7.36 9.55 -1.51
CA THR A 96 -8.76 9.13 -1.51
C THR A 96 -9.46 9.45 -0.19
N ALA A 97 -8.72 9.40 0.93
CA ALA A 97 -9.25 9.79 2.24
C ALA A 97 -9.61 11.28 2.32
N ARG A 98 -9.06 12.11 1.45
CA ARG A 98 -9.31 13.56 1.37
C ARG A 98 -10.43 13.93 0.39
N LYS A 99 -10.94 12.96 -0.39
CA LYS A 99 -12.01 13.23 -1.36
C LYS A 99 -13.30 13.63 -0.66
N GLU A 100 -14.04 14.55 -1.28
CA GLU A 100 -15.22 15.19 -0.71
C GLU A 100 -16.29 14.18 -0.25
N ASN A 101 -16.46 13.09 -0.98
CA ASN A 101 -17.49 12.09 -0.71
C ASN A 101 -16.98 10.77 -0.09
N ALA A 102 -15.74 10.71 0.38
CA ALA A 102 -15.16 9.48 0.95
C ALA A 102 -16.04 8.86 2.05
N ARG A 103 -16.57 9.70 2.95
CA ARG A 103 -17.48 9.25 4.03
C ARG A 103 -18.82 8.72 3.48
N ALA A 104 -19.35 9.32 2.43
CA ALA A 104 -20.59 8.86 1.81
C ALA A 104 -20.40 7.50 1.13
N VAL A 105 -19.26 7.29 0.48
CA VAL A 105 -18.88 5.99 -0.10
C VAL A 105 -18.80 4.93 0.99
N LEU A 106 -18.12 5.23 2.10
CA LEU A 106 -18.05 4.30 3.25
C LEU A 106 -19.43 3.93 3.78
N ALA A 107 -20.32 4.91 3.93
CA ALA A 107 -21.69 4.65 4.35
C ALA A 107 -22.45 3.77 3.35
N ALA A 108 -22.22 3.98 2.05
CA ALA A 108 -22.87 3.21 0.98
C ALA A 108 -22.42 1.74 0.93
N ILE A 109 -21.15 1.44 1.26
CA ILE A 109 -20.63 0.07 1.23
C ILE A 109 -20.67 -0.64 2.58
N SER A 110 -20.90 0.08 3.68
CA SER A 110 -20.95 -0.50 5.02
C SER A 110 -22.06 -1.55 5.20
N HIS A 111 -23.13 -1.49 4.41
CA HIS A 111 -24.21 -2.49 4.44
C HIS A 111 -23.83 -3.81 3.77
N LEU A 112 -22.76 -3.84 2.97
CA LEU A 112 -22.34 -5.06 2.27
C LEU A 112 -21.58 -6.03 3.17
N ALA A 113 -21.27 -5.66 4.39
CA ALA A 113 -20.37 -6.48 5.17
C ALA A 113 -20.49 -6.28 6.69
N GLY A 114 -21.50 -6.83 7.33
CA GLY A 114 -21.57 -7.05 8.77
C GLY A 114 -21.15 -5.85 9.65
N THR A 115 -20.56 -6.15 10.81
CA THR A 115 -20.04 -5.11 11.73
C THR A 115 -18.64 -4.67 11.25
N PHE A 116 -18.57 -3.64 10.40
CA PHE A 116 -17.32 -3.09 9.90
C PHE A 116 -16.72 -2.03 10.80
N VAL A 117 -15.41 -2.09 10.95
CA VAL A 117 -14.62 -0.95 11.35
C VAL A 117 -14.29 -0.13 10.10
N VAL A 118 -14.77 1.09 10.06
CA VAL A 118 -14.44 2.05 9.01
C VAL A 118 -13.35 2.96 9.53
N ALA A 119 -12.21 2.99 8.87
CA ALA A 119 -11.11 3.87 9.22
C ALA A 119 -10.63 4.64 8.00
N THR A 120 -10.49 5.96 8.17
CA THR A 120 -9.62 6.76 7.28
C THR A 120 -8.22 6.67 7.87
N ALA A 121 -7.33 5.97 7.20
CA ALA A 121 -5.95 5.87 7.63
C ALA A 121 -5.20 7.12 7.15
N GLY A 122 -4.71 7.95 8.07
CA GLY A 122 -3.64 8.88 7.75
C GLY A 122 -2.34 8.11 7.48
N PRO A 123 -1.31 8.77 6.88
CA PRO A 123 -0.06 8.11 6.47
C PRO A 123 0.60 7.27 7.56
N ALA A 124 0.56 7.73 8.81
CA ALA A 124 1.14 7.00 9.94
C ALA A 124 0.42 5.67 10.23
N LEU A 125 -0.92 5.65 10.21
CA LEU A 125 -1.69 4.42 10.41
C LEU A 125 -1.54 3.47 9.20
N GLU A 126 -1.54 4.01 7.99
CA GLU A 126 -1.31 3.26 6.75
C GLU A 126 0.05 2.54 6.79
N SER A 127 1.12 3.26 7.18
CA SER A 127 2.46 2.67 7.36
C SER A 127 2.47 1.50 8.36
N VAL A 128 1.75 1.65 9.51
CA VAL A 128 1.65 0.60 10.53
C VAL A 128 0.90 -0.61 10.01
N LEU A 129 -0.23 -0.40 9.33
CA LEU A 129 -1.06 -1.48 8.81
C LEU A 129 -0.36 -2.25 7.69
N ALA A 130 0.30 -1.54 6.78
CA ALA A 130 1.09 -2.14 5.70
C ALA A 130 2.23 -3.00 6.25
N ALA A 131 3.02 -2.47 7.20
CA ALA A 131 4.13 -3.20 7.80
C ALA A 131 3.67 -4.48 8.52
N ARG A 132 2.57 -4.41 9.28
CA ARG A 132 1.97 -5.58 9.94
C ARG A 132 1.36 -6.56 8.95
N GLY A 133 0.67 -6.05 7.94
CA GLY A 133 0.10 -6.86 6.87
C GLY A 133 1.17 -7.65 6.11
N ALA A 134 2.32 -7.04 5.89
CA ALA A 134 3.49 -7.68 5.27
C ALA A 134 4.25 -8.62 6.21
N GLY A 135 3.93 -8.66 7.51
CA GLY A 135 4.64 -9.48 8.51
C GLY A 135 6.02 -8.94 8.88
N ALA A 136 6.33 -7.68 8.56
CA ALA A 136 7.63 -7.08 8.77
C ALA A 136 8.00 -6.96 10.27
N ASP A 137 7.02 -6.72 11.14
CA ASP A 137 7.16 -6.68 12.59
C ASP A 137 7.44 -8.06 13.19
N VAL A 138 6.80 -9.11 12.66
CA VAL A 138 7.05 -10.50 13.04
C VAL A 138 8.47 -10.89 12.64
N TYR A 139 8.86 -10.61 11.39
CA TYR A 139 10.21 -10.88 10.89
C TYR A 139 11.29 -10.19 11.74
N ALA A 140 11.11 -8.89 12.04
CA ALA A 140 12.03 -8.11 12.87
C ALA A 140 12.26 -8.78 14.25
N ARG A 141 11.18 -9.20 14.90
CA ARG A 141 11.23 -9.85 16.22
C ARG A 141 11.87 -11.24 16.16
N GLU A 142 11.54 -12.06 15.18
CA GLU A 142 12.04 -13.43 15.06
C GLU A 142 13.53 -13.47 14.73
N HIS A 143 14.03 -12.47 13.98
CA HIS A 143 15.42 -12.42 13.55
C HIS A 143 16.28 -11.42 14.36
N GLY A 144 15.67 -10.65 15.28
CA GLY A 144 16.39 -9.64 16.07
C GLY A 144 16.99 -8.53 15.22
N LYS A 145 16.31 -8.09 14.14
CA LYS A 145 16.84 -7.18 13.13
C LYS A 145 16.08 -5.85 13.08
N TRP A 146 16.83 -4.78 12.80
CA TRP A 146 16.21 -3.53 12.36
C TRP A 146 15.65 -3.68 10.95
N VAL A 147 14.35 -3.48 10.80
CA VAL A 147 13.65 -3.56 9.51
C VAL A 147 13.09 -2.19 9.16
N LEU A 148 13.26 -1.79 7.90
CA LEU A 148 12.50 -0.69 7.31
C LEU A 148 11.56 -1.26 6.27
N HIS A 149 10.26 -1.07 6.52
CA HIS A 149 9.21 -1.44 5.59
C HIS A 149 8.88 -0.27 4.67
N LEU A 150 8.79 -0.55 3.37
CA LEU A 150 8.39 0.37 2.30
C LEU A 150 7.12 -0.18 1.64
N ASP A 151 6.00 0.48 1.81
CA ASP A 151 4.76 0.20 1.10
C ASP A 151 4.65 1.13 -0.10
N ILE A 152 5.01 0.63 -1.29
CA ILE A 152 5.11 1.43 -2.51
C ILE A 152 3.83 1.30 -3.31
N GLY A 153 2.95 2.30 -3.15
CA GLY A 153 1.66 2.38 -3.82
C GLY A 153 1.68 3.15 -5.13
N GLY A 154 0.50 3.63 -5.53
CA GLY A 154 0.35 4.43 -6.75
C GLY A 154 0.85 5.87 -6.61
N GLY A 155 0.52 6.55 -5.53
CA GLY A 155 0.87 7.97 -5.32
C GLY A 155 2.00 8.17 -4.32
N THR A 156 2.13 7.30 -3.34
CA THR A 156 3.01 7.46 -2.18
C THR A 156 3.76 6.17 -1.86
N THR A 157 4.83 6.34 -1.09
CA THR A 157 5.52 5.26 -0.37
C THR A 157 5.40 5.52 1.12
N ASN A 158 4.73 4.61 1.83
CA ASN A 158 4.62 4.64 3.28
C ASN A 158 5.80 3.89 3.91
N LEU A 159 6.38 4.47 4.94
CA LEU A 159 7.55 3.94 5.63
C LEU A 159 7.20 3.55 7.05
N ALA A 160 7.67 2.38 7.51
CA ALA A 160 7.61 1.98 8.91
C ALA A 160 8.97 1.42 9.37
N ARG A 161 9.57 2.07 10.37
CA ARG A 161 10.81 1.62 11.00
C ARG A 161 10.49 0.75 12.20
N ILE A 162 11.07 -0.44 12.23
CA ILE A 162 10.75 -1.52 13.17
C ILE A 162 12.03 -1.92 13.91
N ASP A 163 11.95 -1.94 15.23
CA ASP A 163 13.06 -2.35 16.07
C ASP A 163 13.21 -3.89 16.15
N PRO A 164 14.33 -4.40 16.69
CA PRO A 164 14.56 -5.85 16.83
C PRO A 164 13.55 -6.58 17.72
N GLN A 165 12.71 -5.86 18.47
CA GLN A 165 11.64 -6.41 19.27
C GLN A 165 10.30 -6.49 18.48
N GLY A 166 10.28 -6.07 17.21
CA GLY A 166 9.10 -6.03 16.37
C GLY A 166 8.18 -4.83 16.63
N LYS A 167 8.66 -3.82 17.36
CA LYS A 167 7.90 -2.60 17.61
C LYS A 167 8.11 -1.61 16.49
N ILE A 168 7.03 -1.10 15.91
CA ILE A 168 7.09 0.02 14.96
C ILE A 168 7.39 1.28 15.77
N VAL A 169 8.56 1.85 15.58
CA VAL A 169 9.07 2.99 16.36
C VAL A 169 8.89 4.31 15.64
N GLU A 170 8.89 4.31 14.32
CA GLU A 170 8.70 5.50 13.48
C GLU A 170 7.93 5.15 12.20
N THR A 171 7.22 6.13 11.68
CA THR A 171 6.52 6.06 10.40
C THR A 171 6.85 7.27 9.56
N GLY A 172 6.76 7.16 8.25
CA GLY A 172 6.97 8.25 7.32
C GLY A 172 6.15 8.05 6.03
N CYS A 173 6.12 9.09 5.20
CA CYS A 173 5.45 9.01 3.91
C CYS A 173 6.12 9.93 2.90
N LEU A 174 6.33 9.42 1.69
CA LEU A 174 6.99 10.10 0.59
C LEU A 174 6.08 10.13 -0.64
N ASN A 175 6.18 11.18 -1.44
CA ASN A 175 5.54 11.30 -2.76
C ASN A 175 6.29 10.49 -3.82
N VAL A 176 6.42 9.18 -3.62
CA VAL A 176 7.01 8.25 -4.58
C VAL A 176 6.03 7.10 -4.81
N GLY A 177 5.63 6.89 -6.05
CA GLY A 177 4.68 5.83 -6.39
C GLY A 177 4.58 5.59 -7.90
N GLY A 178 3.95 4.48 -8.27
CA GLY A 178 3.86 4.02 -9.66
C GLY A 178 2.93 4.86 -10.53
N ARG A 179 2.01 5.64 -9.95
CA ARG A 179 0.95 6.33 -10.71
C ARG A 179 1.10 7.86 -10.73
N LEU A 180 2.30 8.36 -10.47
CA LEU A 180 2.60 9.80 -10.56
C LEU A 180 2.55 10.32 -12.01
N VAL A 181 2.67 9.44 -13.01
CA VAL A 181 2.37 9.70 -14.42
C VAL A 181 1.42 8.62 -14.91
N LYS A 182 0.37 9.00 -15.64
CA LYS A 182 -0.54 8.06 -16.31
C LYS A 182 -0.37 8.15 -17.82
N LEU A 183 -0.49 7.00 -18.46
CA LEU A 183 -0.26 6.81 -19.89
C LEU A 183 -1.48 6.11 -20.51
N ASP A 184 -1.80 6.47 -21.74
CA ASP A 184 -2.74 5.71 -22.54
C ASP A 184 -2.09 4.42 -23.11
N PRO A 185 -2.88 3.52 -23.74
CA PRO A 185 -2.32 2.29 -24.34
C PRO A 185 -1.30 2.53 -25.46
N GLN A 186 -1.22 3.75 -26.01
CA GLN A 186 -0.25 4.15 -27.03
C GLN A 186 1.02 4.77 -26.44
N GLY A 187 1.07 4.95 -25.10
CA GLY A 187 2.17 5.56 -24.38
C GLY A 187 2.11 7.10 -24.36
N THR A 188 0.95 7.70 -24.65
CA THR A 188 0.76 9.15 -24.52
C THR A 188 0.50 9.49 -23.08
N VAL A 189 1.15 10.52 -22.54
CA VAL A 189 0.96 11.00 -21.18
C VAL A 189 -0.41 11.65 -21.02
N THR A 190 -1.25 11.10 -20.16
CA THR A 190 -2.61 11.60 -19.88
C THR A 190 -2.70 12.37 -18.55
N TYR A 191 -1.76 12.13 -17.63
CA TYR A 191 -1.70 12.80 -16.34
C TYR A 191 -0.27 12.86 -15.82
N VAL A 192 0.09 13.95 -15.17
CA VAL A 192 1.34 14.14 -14.42
C VAL A 192 0.98 14.73 -13.06
N SER A 193 1.40 14.06 -11.99
CA SER A 193 1.14 14.52 -10.62
C SER A 193 1.85 15.85 -10.33
N PRO A 194 1.18 16.81 -9.69
CA PRO A 194 1.78 18.08 -9.28
C PRO A 194 2.99 17.92 -8.36
N VAL A 195 3.10 16.80 -7.62
CA VAL A 195 4.24 16.50 -6.73
C VAL A 195 5.56 16.34 -7.49
N LEU A 196 5.50 16.10 -8.81
CA LEU A 196 6.67 16.01 -9.68
C LEU A 196 7.21 17.38 -10.14
N LYS A 197 6.72 18.48 -9.60
CA LYS A 197 7.26 19.81 -9.90
C LYS A 197 8.76 19.86 -9.57
N GLY A 198 9.57 20.18 -10.57
CA GLY A 198 11.04 20.19 -10.45
C GLY A 198 11.73 18.87 -10.80
N PHE A 199 10.96 17.83 -11.08
CA PHE A 199 11.47 16.57 -11.67
C PHE A 199 11.49 16.66 -13.20
N PRO A 200 12.30 15.83 -13.88
CA PRO A 200 12.29 15.71 -15.34
C PRO A 200 11.08 14.90 -15.81
N ALA A 201 9.89 15.37 -15.45
CA ALA A 201 8.64 14.72 -15.80
C ALA A 201 8.21 15.11 -17.24
N PRO A 202 7.58 14.20 -17.99
CA PRO A 202 7.02 14.52 -19.30
C PRO A 202 5.83 15.46 -19.17
N ARG A 203 5.39 16.04 -20.28
CA ARG A 203 4.17 16.87 -20.31
C ARG A 203 2.98 16.03 -20.74
N VAL A 204 1.80 16.42 -20.30
CA VAL A 204 0.53 15.84 -20.80
C VAL A 204 0.46 16.04 -22.32
N GLY A 205 0.12 14.99 -23.04
CA GLY A 205 0.05 14.93 -24.51
C GLY A 205 1.35 14.49 -25.17
N GLU A 206 2.49 14.44 -24.46
CA GLU A 206 3.73 13.89 -25.02
C GLU A 206 3.70 12.36 -25.08
N ARG A 207 4.37 11.80 -26.10
CA ARG A 207 4.58 10.36 -26.19
C ARG A 207 5.81 9.99 -25.35
N ALA A 208 5.60 9.14 -24.36
CA ALA A 208 6.66 8.63 -23.51
C ALA A 208 7.18 7.27 -23.98
N THR A 209 8.41 6.98 -23.64
CA THR A 209 9.05 5.66 -23.76
C THR A 209 9.80 5.35 -22.47
N PRO A 210 10.22 4.10 -22.24
CA PRO A 210 11.06 3.77 -21.09
C PRO A 210 12.30 4.67 -20.96
N GLU A 211 12.92 5.02 -22.10
CA GLU A 211 14.12 5.86 -22.13
C GLU A 211 13.81 7.30 -21.72
N THR A 212 12.72 7.88 -22.23
CA THR A 212 12.33 9.26 -21.88
C THR A 212 11.86 9.39 -20.43
N LEU A 213 11.34 8.31 -19.84
CA LEU A 213 10.92 8.25 -18.43
C LEU A 213 12.08 7.92 -17.48
N SER A 214 13.19 7.36 -17.97
CA SER A 214 14.32 6.93 -17.14
C SER A 214 14.87 8.02 -16.21
N PRO A 215 15.09 9.28 -16.64
CA PRO A 215 15.58 10.31 -15.73
C PRO A 215 14.64 10.65 -14.55
N LEU A 216 13.33 10.55 -14.76
CA LEU A 216 12.34 10.71 -13.70
C LEU A 216 12.43 9.55 -12.72
N LEU A 217 12.44 8.32 -13.24
CA LEU A 217 12.48 7.09 -12.44
C LEU A 217 13.77 7.00 -11.61
N ASP A 218 14.90 7.39 -12.17
CA ASP A 218 16.19 7.43 -11.45
C ASP A 218 16.13 8.39 -10.26
N ARG A 219 15.45 9.55 -10.40
CA ARG A 219 15.26 10.46 -9.27
C ARG A 219 14.28 9.93 -8.22
N LEU A 220 13.21 9.25 -8.63
CA LEU A 220 12.29 8.62 -7.68
C LEU A 220 12.97 7.51 -6.86
N VAL A 221 13.82 6.71 -7.50
CA VAL A 221 14.62 5.70 -6.80
C VAL A 221 15.64 6.34 -5.87
N ALA A 222 16.31 7.43 -6.31
CA ALA A 222 17.23 8.16 -5.45
C ALA A 222 16.57 8.68 -4.16
N VAL A 223 15.31 9.16 -4.25
CA VAL A 223 14.51 9.54 -3.05
C VAL A 223 14.37 8.36 -2.10
N LEU A 224 14.07 7.16 -2.60
CA LEU A 224 13.96 5.96 -1.77
C LEU A 224 15.31 5.56 -1.16
N GLU A 225 16.42 5.62 -1.91
CA GLU A 225 17.77 5.34 -1.41
C GLU A 225 18.18 6.32 -0.29
N GLU A 226 17.89 7.62 -0.45
CA GLU A 226 18.12 8.63 0.58
C GLU A 226 17.26 8.37 1.83
N ALA A 227 15.98 8.03 1.65
CA ALA A 227 15.06 7.75 2.76
C ALA A 227 15.45 6.49 3.57
N VAL A 228 16.08 5.52 2.92
CA VAL A 228 16.61 4.30 3.56
C VAL A 228 17.97 4.55 4.23
N GLY A 229 18.67 5.63 3.88
CA GLY A 229 20.00 5.96 4.39
C GLY A 229 21.16 5.40 3.56
N LEU A 230 20.89 4.89 2.35
CA LEU A 230 21.90 4.39 1.41
C LEU A 230 22.65 5.53 0.70
N SER A 231 22.12 6.73 0.77
CA SER A 231 22.71 7.97 0.30
C SER A 231 22.42 9.11 1.27
N PRO A 232 23.26 10.13 1.41
CA PRO A 232 22.97 11.28 2.25
C PRO A 232 21.70 11.99 1.81
N PRO A 233 20.86 12.48 2.75
CA PRO A 233 19.63 13.19 2.42
C PRO A 233 19.94 14.50 1.69
N THR A 234 19.23 14.76 0.61
CA THR A 234 19.34 15.97 -0.20
C THR A 234 18.03 16.75 -0.25
N ALA A 235 18.02 17.90 -0.91
CA ALA A 235 16.79 18.65 -1.18
C ALA A 235 15.77 17.81 -1.99
N LEU A 236 16.23 16.77 -2.69
CA LEU A 236 15.37 15.86 -3.45
C LEU A 236 14.44 15.08 -2.50
N LEU A 237 15.00 14.42 -1.49
CA LEU A 237 14.21 13.73 -0.45
C LEU A 237 13.31 14.71 0.29
N LEU A 238 13.85 15.84 0.76
CA LEU A 238 13.10 16.80 1.56
C LEU A 238 11.86 17.34 0.82
N GLY A 239 11.96 17.52 -0.49
CA GLY A 239 10.84 17.96 -1.34
C GLY A 239 9.75 16.89 -1.55
N GLN A 240 10.01 15.63 -1.21
CA GLN A 240 9.07 14.53 -1.38
C GLN A 240 8.45 14.03 -0.07
N ILE A 241 8.84 14.57 1.06
CA ILE A 241 8.22 14.21 2.36
C ILE A 241 6.83 14.83 2.44
N THR A 242 5.80 13.99 2.66
CA THR A 242 4.40 14.44 2.79
C THR A 242 4.01 14.76 4.23
N ASP A 243 4.53 14.02 5.20
CA ASP A 243 4.27 14.19 6.64
C ASP A 243 5.61 14.24 7.38
N LYS A 244 6.29 13.12 7.41
CA LYS A 244 7.63 12.98 8.01
C LYS A 244 8.38 11.84 7.30
N THR A 245 9.68 11.79 7.54
CA THR A 245 10.51 10.63 7.19
C THR A 245 10.94 9.90 8.45
N VAL A 246 11.60 8.76 8.30
CA VAL A 246 12.11 7.94 9.39
C VAL A 246 13.61 8.22 9.60
N LYS A 247 14.10 7.97 10.81
CA LYS A 247 15.54 7.98 11.07
C LYS A 247 16.20 6.75 10.44
N THR A 248 17.46 6.93 10.05
CA THR A 248 18.29 5.88 9.47
C THR A 248 19.45 5.45 10.37
N ASP A 249 19.45 5.92 11.63
CA ASP A 249 20.39 5.49 12.66
C ASP A 249 19.64 4.82 13.83
N PRO A 250 19.95 3.55 14.16
CA PRO A 250 20.78 2.64 13.38
C PRO A 250 20.22 2.34 12.00
N MET A 251 21.11 2.07 11.03
CA MET A 251 20.70 1.76 9.66
C MET A 251 19.86 0.47 9.62
N PRO A 252 18.82 0.39 8.78
CA PRO A 252 18.07 -0.84 8.62
C PRO A 252 18.97 -1.96 8.09
N GLU A 253 18.86 -3.14 8.70
CA GLU A 253 19.60 -4.34 8.29
C GLU A 253 18.85 -5.12 7.20
N VAL A 254 17.53 -4.94 7.15
CA VAL A 254 16.62 -5.62 6.21
C VAL A 254 15.59 -4.61 5.70
N LEU A 255 15.31 -4.65 4.41
CA LEU A 255 14.17 -3.95 3.81
C LEU A 255 12.98 -4.91 3.68
N SER A 256 11.79 -4.40 3.90
CA SER A 256 10.55 -5.11 3.64
C SER A 256 9.72 -4.29 2.65
N PHE A 257 9.18 -4.94 1.63
CA PHE A 257 8.40 -4.26 0.60
C PHE A 257 6.97 -4.78 0.54
N SER A 258 6.01 -3.88 0.35
CA SER A 258 4.62 -4.15 -0.01
C SER A 258 4.07 -3.09 -0.96
N GLY A 259 2.80 -3.23 -1.36
CA GLY A 259 2.12 -2.32 -2.27
C GLY A 259 2.20 -2.75 -3.73
N GLY A 260 1.45 -2.04 -4.58
CA GLY A 260 1.28 -2.41 -5.98
C GLY A 260 2.58 -2.41 -6.80
N VAL A 261 3.50 -1.49 -6.53
CA VAL A 261 4.81 -1.46 -7.20
C VAL A 261 5.71 -2.58 -6.67
N ALA A 262 5.66 -2.86 -5.37
CA ALA A 262 6.45 -3.94 -4.78
C ALA A 262 6.04 -5.32 -5.31
N ALA A 263 4.76 -5.53 -5.58
CA ALA A 263 4.27 -6.76 -6.20
C ALA A 263 4.89 -7.04 -7.58
N LEU A 264 5.37 -5.99 -8.26
CA LEU A 264 6.04 -6.08 -9.57
C LEU A 264 7.55 -6.35 -9.44
N LEU A 265 8.12 -6.39 -8.24
CA LEU A 265 9.55 -6.68 -8.04
C LEU A 265 9.93 -8.11 -8.43
N GLU A 266 9.00 -9.05 -8.37
CA GLU A 266 9.20 -10.46 -8.77
C GLU A 266 8.54 -10.81 -10.12
N GLN A 267 7.93 -9.84 -10.80
CA GLN A 267 7.17 -10.08 -12.02
C GLN A 267 7.79 -9.30 -13.18
N GLU A 268 7.74 -9.90 -14.36
CA GLU A 268 8.06 -9.22 -15.62
C GLU A 268 6.75 -8.95 -16.35
N GLU A 269 6.44 -7.68 -16.51
CA GLU A 269 5.24 -7.21 -17.19
C GLU A 269 5.61 -6.22 -18.31
N PRO A 270 4.83 -6.13 -19.37
CA PRO A 270 5.00 -5.07 -20.35
C PRO A 270 4.93 -3.70 -19.68
N TRP A 271 5.81 -2.78 -20.05
CA TRP A 271 5.94 -1.49 -19.35
C TRP A 271 4.67 -0.63 -19.33
N LEU A 272 3.75 -0.85 -20.29
CA LEU A 272 2.42 -0.19 -20.35
C LEU A 272 1.28 -1.02 -19.76
N ALA A 273 1.55 -2.18 -19.14
CA ALA A 273 0.51 -3.09 -18.68
C ALA A 273 -0.55 -2.41 -17.79
N TYR A 274 -0.14 -1.43 -17.01
CA TYR A 274 -1.03 -0.71 -16.08
C TYR A 274 -1.24 0.76 -16.47
N GLY A 275 -0.71 1.23 -17.60
CA GLY A 275 -0.81 2.61 -18.06
C GLY A 275 -0.22 3.62 -17.07
N ASP A 276 0.87 3.25 -16.39
CA ASP A 276 1.56 4.09 -15.39
C ASP A 276 3.06 3.76 -15.31
N LEU A 277 3.77 4.36 -14.33
CA LEU A 277 5.21 4.12 -14.10
C LEU A 277 5.52 2.82 -13.34
N GLY A 278 4.53 2.10 -12.82
CA GLY A 278 4.71 1.03 -11.82
C GLY A 278 5.71 -0.04 -12.25
N VAL A 279 5.57 -0.56 -13.47
CA VAL A 279 6.48 -1.59 -14.03
C VAL A 279 7.91 -1.07 -14.18
N LEU A 280 8.08 0.12 -14.72
CA LEU A 280 9.39 0.73 -14.90
C LEU A 280 10.04 1.12 -13.56
N LEU A 281 9.25 1.62 -12.61
CA LEU A 281 9.74 1.93 -11.26
C LEU A 281 10.21 0.67 -10.54
N ALA A 282 9.44 -0.42 -10.60
CA ALA A 282 9.86 -1.71 -10.06
C ALA A 282 11.16 -2.21 -10.71
N ALA A 283 11.30 -2.09 -12.03
CA ALA A 283 12.53 -2.45 -12.73
C ALA A 283 13.75 -1.62 -12.26
N LYS A 284 13.56 -0.32 -12.04
CA LYS A 284 14.61 0.57 -11.52
C LYS A 284 14.97 0.24 -10.05
N ILE A 285 13.99 -0.08 -9.23
CA ILE A 285 14.23 -0.53 -7.85
C ILE A 285 15.05 -1.83 -7.86
N ARG A 286 14.69 -2.82 -8.70
CA ARG A 286 15.48 -4.06 -8.85
C ARG A 286 16.95 -3.82 -9.19
N ALA A 287 17.23 -2.80 -9.97
CA ALA A 287 18.59 -2.45 -10.39
C ALA A 287 19.31 -1.48 -9.42
N SER A 288 18.66 -1.07 -8.33
CA SER A 288 19.15 -0.04 -7.40
C SER A 288 19.91 -0.63 -6.21
N LYS A 289 20.53 0.26 -5.41
CA LYS A 289 21.20 -0.10 -4.15
C LYS A 289 20.23 -0.65 -3.10
N LEU A 290 18.92 -0.39 -3.21
CA LEU A 290 17.91 -0.94 -2.30
C LEU A 290 17.96 -2.47 -2.26
N MET A 291 18.18 -3.10 -3.42
CA MET A 291 18.23 -4.56 -3.53
C MET A 291 19.59 -5.16 -3.12
N ALA A 292 20.58 -4.33 -2.81
CA ALA A 292 21.84 -4.79 -2.24
C ALA A 292 21.71 -5.14 -0.73
N LEU A 293 20.70 -4.61 -0.04
CA LEU A 293 20.36 -5.01 1.32
C LEU A 293 19.54 -6.31 1.30
N PRO A 294 19.66 -7.15 2.34
CA PRO A 294 18.73 -8.23 2.58
C PRO A 294 17.29 -7.69 2.54
N HIS A 295 16.39 -8.38 1.85
CA HIS A 295 15.02 -7.91 1.71
C HIS A 295 14.00 -9.05 1.73
N ILE A 296 12.78 -8.70 2.12
CA ILE A 296 11.61 -9.57 2.11
C ILE A 296 10.46 -8.88 1.38
N LEU A 297 9.65 -9.66 0.70
CA LEU A 297 8.42 -9.18 0.06
C LEU A 297 7.23 -9.60 0.91
N GLY A 298 6.37 -8.65 1.27
CA GLY A 298 5.12 -8.91 1.95
C GLY A 298 4.18 -9.71 1.04
N ARG A 299 3.66 -10.83 1.55
CA ARG A 299 2.74 -11.73 0.85
C ARG A 299 1.30 -11.47 1.21
#